data_0ef1da53477e9612d6b13c0e8f23e0e1
#
_entry.id   0ef1da53477e9612d6b13c0e8f23e0e1
#
_cell.length_a   1.000
_cell.length_b   1.000
_cell.length_c   1.000
_cell.angle_alpha   90.00
_cell.angle_beta   90.00
_cell.angle_gamma   90.00
#
_symmetry.space_group_name_H-M   'P 1'
#
loop_
_entity.id
_entity.type
_entity.pdbx_description
1 polymer ?
#
loop_
_entity_poly.entity_id
_entity_poly.type
_entity_poly.pdbx_seq_one_letter_code
_entity_poly.pdbx_strand_id
1 'polypeptide(L)'
;MSTDRNVAALHDAGAQWNSGDLEGYLALDDPKAILQGYAGVEPGLPSIRRFYEAFWAAFPGSRLTFEDVFASGDKVACRFVVQGEHRGEFQRIPPTGVQITMPGITILEFRDGKCTRRWSYADSVGLLQQLGALPSR
;
A
#
# COMPACT_ATOMS: atom_id res chain seq x y z
N MET A 1 -25.48 -0.09 0.24
CA MET A 1 -24.91 -1.43 0.45
C MET A 1 -23.53 -1.34 1.02
N SER A 2 -23.22 -2.19 1.99
CA SER A 2 -21.89 -2.17 2.61
C SER A 2 -20.80 -2.49 1.59
N THR A 3 -21.06 -3.37 0.61
CA THR A 3 -20.10 -3.68 -0.44
C THR A 3 -19.72 -2.44 -1.24
N ASP A 4 -20.71 -1.65 -1.67
CA ASP A 4 -20.45 -0.43 -2.41
C ASP A 4 -19.73 0.61 -1.55
N ARG A 5 -20.07 0.68 -0.26
CA ARG A 5 -19.39 1.59 0.66
C ARG A 5 -17.94 1.20 0.87
N ASN A 6 -17.66 -0.10 0.92
CA ASN A 6 -16.30 -0.60 1.09
C ASN A 6 -15.45 -0.27 -0.14
N VAL A 7 -16.00 -0.44 -1.34
CA VAL A 7 -15.31 -0.05 -2.58
C VAL A 7 -15.05 1.45 -2.60
N ALA A 8 -16.06 2.26 -2.22
CA ALA A 8 -15.90 3.70 -2.18
C ALA A 8 -14.82 4.12 -1.16
N ALA A 9 -14.77 3.44 -0.01
CA ALA A 9 -13.77 3.72 1.01
C ALA A 9 -12.35 3.44 0.49
N LEU A 10 -12.19 2.38 -0.29
CA LEU A 10 -10.89 2.07 -0.88
C LEU A 10 -10.47 3.15 -1.88
N HIS A 11 -11.37 3.58 -2.75
CA HIS A 11 -11.07 4.64 -3.72
C HIS A 11 -10.75 5.95 -3.02
N ASP A 12 -11.46 6.27 -1.95
CA ASP A 12 -11.18 7.47 -1.17
C ASP A 12 -9.78 7.40 -0.54
N ALA A 13 -9.42 6.25 0.01
CA ALA A 13 -8.08 6.06 0.58
C ALA A 13 -7.00 6.28 -0.47
N GLY A 14 -7.21 5.77 -1.69
CA GLY A 14 -6.28 5.98 -2.78
C GLY A 14 -6.13 7.45 -3.15
N ALA A 15 -7.24 8.19 -3.14
CA ALA A 15 -7.22 9.63 -3.39
C ALA A 15 -6.42 10.37 -2.30
N GLN A 16 -6.57 9.95 -1.04
CA GLN A 16 -5.80 10.54 0.06
C GLN A 16 -4.30 10.27 -0.10
N TRP A 17 -3.93 9.05 -0.49
CA TRP A 17 -2.53 8.75 -0.80
C TRP A 17 -1.99 9.73 -1.84
N ASN A 18 -2.73 9.91 -2.93
CA ASN A 18 -2.28 10.74 -4.05
C ASN A 18 -2.28 12.24 -3.73
N SER A 19 -3.02 12.65 -2.70
CA SER A 19 -3.01 14.04 -2.23
C SER A 19 -1.90 14.30 -1.21
N GLY A 20 -1.17 13.25 -0.82
CA GLY A 20 -0.11 13.41 0.18
C GLY A 20 -0.60 13.33 1.61
N ASP A 21 -1.80 12.78 1.84
CA ASP A 21 -2.41 12.67 3.16
C ASP A 21 -2.34 11.23 3.65
N LEU A 22 -1.25 10.88 4.33
CA LEU A 22 -1.06 9.53 4.85
C LEU A 22 -2.11 9.19 5.91
N GLU A 23 -2.43 10.12 6.79
CA GLU A 23 -3.44 9.86 7.81
C GLU A 23 -4.81 9.60 7.18
N GLY A 24 -5.13 10.32 6.10
CA GLY A 24 -6.35 10.06 5.35
C GLY A 24 -6.36 8.68 4.71
N TYR A 25 -5.21 8.22 4.22
CA TYR A 25 -5.07 6.86 3.69
C TYR A 25 -5.25 5.82 4.80
N LEU A 26 -4.60 6.03 5.94
CA LEU A 26 -4.65 5.10 7.06
C LEU A 26 -6.02 5.08 7.76
N ALA A 27 -6.85 6.09 7.55
CA ALA A 27 -8.20 6.13 8.11
C ALA A 27 -9.07 4.98 7.59
N LEU A 28 -8.66 4.31 6.50
CA LEU A 28 -9.32 3.11 6.01
C LEU A 28 -9.28 1.97 7.02
N ASP A 29 -8.21 1.91 7.82
CA ASP A 29 -7.93 0.76 8.66
C ASP A 29 -8.53 0.90 10.06
N ASP A 30 -9.02 -0.23 10.59
CA ASP A 30 -9.38 -0.34 11.99
C ASP A 30 -8.12 -0.22 12.85
N PRO A 31 -8.21 0.34 14.08
CA PRO A 31 -7.01 0.44 14.94
C PRO A 31 -6.32 -0.89 15.22
N LYS A 32 -7.03 -2.01 15.13
CA LYS A 32 -6.48 -3.36 15.35
C LYS A 32 -6.21 -4.09 14.05
N ALA A 33 -6.22 -3.40 12.92
CA ALA A 33 -6.06 -4.03 11.61
C ALA A 33 -4.77 -4.84 11.51
N ILE A 34 -4.82 -5.85 10.64
CA ILE A 34 -3.67 -6.72 10.36
C ILE A 34 -3.32 -6.56 8.89
N LEU A 35 -2.06 -6.25 8.62
CA LEU A 35 -1.52 -6.19 7.26
C LEU A 35 -0.60 -7.38 7.09
N GLN A 36 -0.97 -8.31 6.20
CA GLN A 36 -0.16 -9.48 5.88
C GLN A 36 0.46 -9.31 4.50
N GLY A 37 1.64 -9.89 4.32
CA GLY A 37 2.35 -9.88 3.05
C GLY A 37 3.67 -9.11 3.09
N TYR A 38 3.90 -8.34 4.14
CA TYR A 38 5.15 -7.59 4.30
C TYR A 38 5.82 -8.01 5.60
N ALA A 39 7.12 -8.30 5.50
CA ALA A 39 7.89 -8.75 6.65
C ALA A 39 7.99 -7.63 7.70
N GLY A 40 7.92 -8.01 8.95
CA GLY A 40 8.16 -7.08 10.06
C GLY A 40 6.97 -6.20 10.44
N VAL A 41 5.82 -6.38 9.79
CA VAL A 41 4.62 -5.61 10.16
C VAL A 41 3.82 -6.42 11.17
N GLU A 42 3.65 -5.87 12.37
CA GLU A 42 2.93 -6.51 13.45
C GLU A 42 1.46 -6.10 13.43
N PRO A 43 0.57 -6.84 14.09
CA PRO A 43 -0.84 -6.44 14.16
C PRO A 43 -1.01 -5.05 14.76
N GLY A 44 -1.95 -4.30 14.22
CA GLY A 44 -2.33 -3.00 14.74
C GLY A 44 -1.86 -1.84 13.89
N LEU A 45 -2.62 -0.77 13.93
CA LEU A 45 -2.38 0.42 13.12
C LEU A 45 -1.02 1.08 13.38
N PRO A 46 -0.49 1.11 14.62
CA PRO A 46 0.83 1.72 14.81
C PRO A 46 1.94 1.08 13.98
N SER A 47 1.96 -0.25 13.86
CA SER A 47 2.95 -0.94 13.04
C SER A 47 2.71 -0.70 11.55
N ILE A 48 1.46 -0.71 11.14
CA ILE A 48 1.08 -0.42 9.75
C ILE A 48 1.51 1.00 9.39
N ARG A 49 1.30 1.97 10.30
CA ARG A 49 1.71 3.36 10.07
C ARG A 49 3.21 3.44 9.86
N ARG A 50 4.01 2.78 10.71
CA ARG A 50 5.47 2.82 10.58
C ARG A 50 5.92 2.26 9.24
N PHE A 51 5.26 1.19 8.77
CA PHE A 51 5.57 0.60 7.47
C PHE A 51 5.35 1.61 6.34
N TYR A 52 4.18 2.27 6.34
CA TYR A 52 3.88 3.23 5.27
C TYR A 52 4.69 4.52 5.40
N GLU A 53 4.99 4.96 6.62
CA GLU A 53 5.86 6.12 6.81
C GLU A 53 7.24 5.88 6.22
N ALA A 54 7.78 4.68 6.42
CA ALA A 54 9.08 4.32 5.86
C ALA A 54 9.02 4.28 4.33
N PHE A 55 7.95 3.73 3.77
CA PHE A 55 7.79 3.70 2.31
C PHE A 55 7.66 5.12 1.75
N TRP A 56 6.87 5.96 2.39
CA TRP A 56 6.67 7.34 1.93
C TRP A 56 7.96 8.17 2.05
N ALA A 57 8.77 7.91 3.08
CA ALA A 57 10.06 8.59 3.22
C ALA A 57 11.02 8.20 2.09
N ALA A 58 10.96 6.95 1.64
CA ALA A 58 11.79 6.47 0.55
C ALA A 58 11.30 6.95 -0.83
N PHE A 59 9.99 7.04 -0.99
CA PHE A 59 9.34 7.39 -2.27
C PHE A 59 8.34 8.53 -2.05
N PRO A 60 8.81 9.73 -1.71
CA PRO A 60 7.91 10.85 -1.43
C PRO A 60 7.14 11.24 -2.69
N GLY A 61 5.87 11.60 -2.52
CA GLY A 61 5.04 12.00 -3.64
C GLY A 61 4.65 10.86 -4.57
N SER A 62 4.79 9.61 -4.11
CA SER A 62 4.42 8.46 -4.94
C SER A 62 2.93 8.48 -5.26
N ARG A 63 2.57 7.85 -6.38
CA ARG A 63 1.18 7.75 -6.83
C ARG A 63 0.71 6.32 -6.75
N LEU A 64 -0.51 6.16 -6.27
CA LEU A 64 -1.19 4.88 -6.16
C LEU A 64 -2.34 4.86 -7.17
N THR A 65 -2.36 3.84 -8.03
CA THR A 65 -3.41 3.66 -9.02
C THR A 65 -4.03 2.28 -8.82
N PHE A 66 -5.36 2.22 -8.79
CA PHE A 66 -6.09 0.94 -8.77
C PHE A 66 -6.46 0.61 -10.21
N GLU A 67 -5.97 -0.52 -10.70
CA GLU A 67 -6.23 -0.95 -12.08
C GLU A 67 -7.45 -1.84 -12.19
N ASP A 68 -7.72 -2.64 -11.17
CA ASP A 68 -8.93 -3.45 -11.07
C ASP A 68 -9.41 -3.43 -9.63
N VAL A 69 -10.72 -3.34 -9.43
CA VAL A 69 -11.32 -3.44 -8.11
C VAL A 69 -12.55 -4.35 -8.21
N PHE A 70 -12.57 -5.38 -7.39
CA PHE A 70 -13.67 -6.35 -7.32
C PHE A 70 -14.12 -6.48 -5.87
N ALA A 71 -15.41 -6.66 -5.64
CA ALA A 71 -15.92 -6.80 -4.29
C ALA A 71 -16.92 -7.95 -4.22
N SER A 72 -16.91 -8.66 -3.09
CA SER A 72 -17.86 -9.71 -2.80
C SER A 72 -18.06 -9.77 -1.29
N GLY A 73 -19.29 -9.54 -0.85
CA GLY A 73 -19.59 -9.52 0.58
C GLY A 73 -18.81 -8.42 1.29
N ASP A 74 -18.06 -8.81 2.30
CA ASP A 74 -17.25 -7.88 3.09
C ASP A 74 -15.80 -7.76 2.62
N LYS A 75 -15.48 -8.33 1.45
CA LYS A 75 -14.12 -8.30 0.92
C LYS A 75 -14.05 -7.49 -0.36
N VAL A 76 -12.95 -6.77 -0.50
CA VAL A 76 -12.62 -6.03 -1.72
C VAL A 76 -11.25 -6.46 -2.16
N ALA A 77 -11.11 -6.85 -3.43
CA ALA A 77 -9.83 -7.20 -4.03
C ALA A 77 -9.46 -6.12 -5.03
N CYS A 78 -8.19 -5.74 -5.08
CA CYS A 78 -7.74 -4.79 -6.08
C CYS A 78 -6.35 -5.14 -6.58
N ARG A 79 -6.10 -4.76 -7.82
CA ARG A 79 -4.79 -4.79 -8.44
C ARG A 79 -4.32 -3.34 -8.51
N PHE A 80 -3.14 -3.06 -7.95
CA PHE A 80 -2.67 -1.70 -7.83
C PHE A 80 -1.27 -1.54 -8.40
N VAL A 81 -0.90 -0.28 -8.67
CA VAL A 81 0.46 0.09 -9.06
C VAL A 81 0.86 1.31 -8.24
N VAL A 82 2.07 1.27 -7.68
CA VAL A 82 2.69 2.43 -7.05
C VAL A 82 3.84 2.88 -7.93
N GLN A 83 3.89 4.17 -8.24
CA GLN A 83 4.96 4.76 -9.01
C GLN A 83 5.57 5.91 -8.21
N GLY A 84 6.90 6.02 -8.24
CA GLY A 84 7.56 7.07 -7.50
C GLY A 84 9.04 7.12 -7.78
N GLU A 85 9.68 8.14 -7.25
CA GLU A 85 11.12 8.34 -7.39
C GLU A 85 11.80 7.99 -6.06
N HIS A 86 12.88 7.20 -6.13
CA HIS A 86 13.62 6.78 -4.95
C HIS A 86 14.48 7.95 -4.46
N ARG A 87 14.00 8.67 -3.47
CA ARG A 87 14.62 9.87 -2.94
C ARG A 87 15.05 9.77 -1.49
N GLY A 88 14.69 8.70 -0.80
CA GLY A 88 15.10 8.44 0.57
C GLY A 88 15.57 7.01 0.71
N GLU A 89 16.24 6.72 1.82
CA GLU A 89 16.75 5.37 2.07
C GLU A 89 15.60 4.37 2.10
N PHE A 90 15.77 3.22 1.45
CA PHE A 90 14.82 2.12 1.44
C PHE A 90 15.55 0.82 1.71
N GLN A 91 15.24 0.17 2.84
CA GLN A 91 15.85 -1.10 3.24
C GLN A 91 17.38 -1.04 3.13
N ARG A 92 17.97 0.04 3.66
CA ARG A 92 19.41 0.31 3.67
C ARG A 92 19.99 0.64 2.29
N ILE A 93 19.15 0.82 1.28
CA ILE A 93 19.59 1.26 -0.04
C ILE A 93 19.55 2.78 -0.07
N PRO A 94 20.70 3.46 -0.25
CA PRO A 94 20.71 4.93 -0.35
C PRO A 94 19.90 5.42 -1.54
N PRO A 95 19.42 6.65 -1.51
CA PRO A 95 18.63 7.19 -2.62
C PRO A 95 19.34 7.05 -3.97
N THR A 96 18.65 6.49 -4.94
CA THR A 96 19.21 6.28 -6.29
C THR A 96 18.68 7.28 -7.30
N GLY A 97 17.58 7.97 -7.03
CA GLY A 97 16.91 8.83 -7.98
C GLY A 97 16.14 8.10 -9.06
N VAL A 98 16.08 6.78 -8.99
CA VAL A 98 15.40 5.96 -10.00
C VAL A 98 13.88 6.07 -9.85
N GLN A 99 13.18 6.18 -10.98
CA GLN A 99 11.74 6.06 -11.02
C GLN A 99 11.38 4.59 -10.94
N ILE A 100 10.50 4.23 -10.00
CA ILE A 100 10.07 2.84 -9.84
C ILE A 100 8.60 2.67 -10.17
N THR A 101 8.26 1.46 -10.59
CA THR A 101 6.88 1.02 -10.79
C THR A 101 6.74 -0.31 -10.06
N MET A 102 5.87 -0.35 -9.07
CA MET A 102 5.68 -1.54 -8.25
C MET A 102 4.21 -1.98 -8.32
N PRO A 103 3.91 -3.05 -9.06
CA PRO A 103 2.56 -3.61 -9.08
C PRO A 103 2.32 -4.49 -7.86
N GLY A 104 1.06 -4.64 -7.51
CA GLY A 104 0.68 -5.53 -6.43
C GLY A 104 -0.79 -5.87 -6.47
N ILE A 105 -1.17 -6.77 -5.59
CA ILE A 105 -2.55 -7.20 -5.41
C ILE A 105 -2.83 -7.20 -3.92
N THR A 106 -3.98 -6.70 -3.53
CA THR A 106 -4.40 -6.74 -2.14
C THR A 106 -5.86 -7.17 -2.03
N ILE A 107 -6.16 -7.91 -0.98
CA ILE A 107 -7.53 -8.24 -0.61
C ILE A 107 -7.74 -7.60 0.76
N LEU A 108 -8.84 -6.84 0.89
CA LEU A 108 -9.20 -6.17 2.13
C LEU A 108 -10.49 -6.77 2.67
N GLU A 109 -10.51 -7.05 3.97
CA GLU A 109 -11.71 -7.50 4.65
C GLU A 109 -12.22 -6.37 5.53
N PHE A 110 -13.50 -6.04 5.40
CA PHE A 110 -14.12 -4.91 6.08
C PHE A 110 -15.09 -5.37 7.16
N ARG A 111 -15.17 -4.58 8.21
CA ARG A 111 -16.20 -4.70 9.24
C ARG A 111 -16.60 -3.30 9.68
N ASP A 112 -17.90 -3.01 9.63
CA ASP A 112 -18.44 -1.72 10.06
C ASP A 112 -17.73 -0.53 9.39
N GLY A 113 -17.45 -0.68 8.09
CA GLY A 113 -16.86 0.38 7.28
C GLY A 113 -15.36 0.55 7.40
N LYS A 114 -14.68 -0.30 8.19
CA LYS A 114 -13.22 -0.23 8.35
C LYS A 114 -12.57 -1.53 7.93
N CYS A 115 -11.39 -1.42 7.37
CA CYS A 115 -10.60 -2.58 6.98
C CYS A 115 -9.97 -3.20 8.22
N THR A 116 -10.31 -4.46 8.49
CA THR A 116 -9.79 -5.19 9.66
C THR A 116 -8.60 -6.06 9.30
N ARG A 117 -8.44 -6.41 8.04
CA ARG A 117 -7.32 -7.24 7.58
C ARG A 117 -7.08 -7.00 6.10
N ARG A 118 -5.81 -6.94 5.74
CA ARG A 118 -5.40 -6.91 4.33
C ARG A 118 -4.37 -8.00 4.08
N TRP A 119 -4.51 -8.65 2.94
CA TRP A 119 -3.48 -9.53 2.38
C TRP A 119 -2.93 -8.78 1.18
N SER A 120 -1.70 -8.29 1.29
CA SER A 120 -1.13 -7.42 0.26
C SER A 120 0.21 -8.00 -0.20
N TYR A 121 0.32 -8.22 -1.50
CA TYR A 121 1.53 -8.79 -2.10
C TYR A 121 1.94 -7.92 -3.27
N ALA A 122 3.09 -7.30 -3.14
CA ALA A 122 3.64 -6.45 -4.17
C ALA A 122 4.90 -7.09 -4.75
N ASP A 123 5.29 -6.64 -5.94
CA ASP A 123 6.48 -7.15 -6.60
C ASP A 123 7.74 -6.54 -5.96
N SER A 124 8.08 -7.03 -4.78
CA SER A 124 9.24 -6.53 -4.04
C SER A 124 10.56 -6.88 -4.72
N VAL A 125 10.62 -8.05 -5.36
CA VAL A 125 11.84 -8.44 -6.11
C VAL A 125 12.05 -7.49 -7.28
N GLY A 126 10.98 -7.20 -8.03
CA GLY A 126 11.07 -6.25 -9.14
C GLY A 126 11.48 -4.85 -8.67
N LEU A 127 10.96 -4.43 -7.52
CA LEU A 127 11.37 -3.14 -6.96
C LEU A 127 12.87 -3.12 -6.65
N LEU A 128 13.38 -4.15 -5.98
CA LEU A 128 14.81 -4.19 -5.65
C LEU A 128 15.68 -4.27 -6.92
N GLN A 129 15.21 -4.96 -7.95
CA GLN A 129 15.91 -4.98 -9.24
C GLN A 129 15.98 -3.59 -9.86
N GLN A 130 14.87 -2.85 -9.83
CA GLN A 130 14.83 -1.48 -10.37
C GLN A 130 15.78 -0.56 -9.62
N LEU A 131 15.96 -0.79 -8.32
CA LEU A 131 16.88 0.01 -7.50
C LEU A 131 18.34 -0.45 -7.64
N GLY A 132 18.58 -1.52 -8.38
CA GLY A 132 19.93 -2.05 -8.55
C GLY A 132 20.44 -2.88 -7.40
N ALA A 133 19.58 -3.26 -6.44
CA ALA A 133 19.97 -4.04 -5.28
C ALA A 133 20.01 -5.54 -5.55
N LEU A 134 19.34 -5.98 -6.63
CA LEU A 134 19.35 -7.37 -7.08
C LEU A 134 19.63 -7.39 -8.57
N PRO A 135 20.27 -8.46 -9.08
CA PRO A 135 20.52 -8.58 -10.50
C PRO A 135 19.20 -8.57 -11.29
N SER A 136 19.17 -7.84 -12.40
CA SER A 136 18.07 -7.95 -13.35
C SER A 136 18.47 -8.98 -14.41
N ARG A 137 17.45 -9.68 -14.92
CA ARG A 137 17.71 -10.79 -15.82
C ARG A 137 17.57 -10.44 -17.27
#